data_08296e08882bb01ab3c0a289661c55ab
#
_entry.id   08296e08882bb01ab3c0a289661c55ab
#
_cell.length_a   1.000
_cell.length_b   1.000
_cell.length_c   1.000
_cell.angle_alpha   90.00
_cell.angle_beta   90.00
_cell.angle_gamma   90.00
#
_symmetry.space_group_name_H-M   'P 1'
#
loop_
_entity.id
_entity.type
_entity.pdbx_description
1 polymer ?
#
loop_
_entity_poly.entity_id
_entity_poly.type
_entity_poly.pdbx_seq_one_letter_code
_entity_poly.pdbx_strand_id
1 'polypeptide(L)'
;MILTALAAAALVGTPMAERVVAFAALNKRSGRSESFTAKPGEQVAFDALTIRVRACETTRPEEAKLTGVFLQVDEALRGGTARRLYSGWMYAESPSLHPLEHPLYDVWVKSCSMSFPATGPDTVVAGRAPKAASVASSAKKSPRPASAPSN
;
A
#
# COMPACT_ATOMS: atom_id res chain seq x y z
N MET A 1 43.64 8.64 12.59
CA MET A 1 42.47 8.01 13.26
C MET A 1 41.24 8.42 12.53
N ILE A 2 40.74 7.56 11.64
CA ILE A 2 39.48 7.78 10.89
C ILE A 2 38.43 7.02 11.66
N LEU A 3 37.57 7.75 12.40
CA LEU A 3 36.38 7.16 13.03
C LEU A 3 35.34 7.01 11.91
N THR A 4 35.08 5.77 11.51
CA THR A 4 33.96 5.36 10.68
C THR A 4 32.68 5.49 11.50
N ALA A 5 31.90 6.54 11.23
CA ALA A 5 30.50 6.62 11.65
C ALA A 5 29.67 5.69 10.77
N LEU A 6 29.60 4.42 11.16
CA LEU A 6 28.68 3.46 10.54
C LEU A 6 27.46 3.25 11.43
N ALA A 7 26.29 3.20 10.78
CA ALA A 7 25.08 2.53 11.21
C ALA A 7 24.13 3.28 12.17
N ALA A 8 23.48 4.33 11.64
CA ALA A 8 22.16 4.72 12.16
C ALA A 8 21.03 4.48 11.14
N ALA A 9 21.35 3.98 9.95
CA ALA A 9 20.35 3.82 8.86
C ALA A 9 19.43 2.59 8.98
N ALA A 10 19.76 1.64 9.87
CA ALA A 10 19.02 0.38 9.97
C ALA A 10 17.70 0.45 10.76
N LEU A 11 17.47 1.54 11.49
CA LEU A 11 16.29 1.70 12.35
C LEU A 11 15.15 2.49 11.69
N VAL A 12 15.39 3.09 10.54
CA VAL A 12 14.41 3.95 9.86
C VAL A 12 14.04 3.31 8.52
N GLY A 13 12.75 3.15 8.27
CA GLY A 13 12.26 2.71 6.97
C GLY A 13 12.51 3.75 5.89
N THR A 14 12.33 3.37 4.61
CA THR A 14 12.50 4.29 3.48
C THR A 14 11.59 5.50 3.62
N PRO A 15 12.13 6.74 3.67
CA PRO A 15 11.32 7.95 3.65
C PRO A 15 10.40 7.97 2.43
N MET A 16 9.24 8.63 2.54
CA MET A 16 8.25 8.69 1.46
C MET A 16 8.86 9.16 0.14
N ALA A 17 9.70 10.19 0.17
CA ALA A 17 10.33 10.77 -1.02
C ALA A 17 11.37 9.86 -1.71
N GLU A 18 11.82 8.79 -1.06
CA GLU A 18 12.82 7.85 -1.59
C GLU A 18 12.20 6.53 -2.05
N ARG A 19 10.92 6.30 -1.77
CA ARG A 19 10.20 5.12 -2.23
C ARG A 19 10.08 5.14 -3.75
N VAL A 20 10.04 3.97 -4.38
CA VAL A 20 9.93 3.86 -5.83
C VAL A 20 8.64 3.16 -6.20
N VAL A 21 7.83 3.84 -7.00
CA VAL A 21 6.57 3.34 -7.52
C VAL A 21 6.76 2.84 -8.94
N ALA A 22 6.32 1.61 -9.22
CA ALA A 22 6.15 1.12 -10.57
C ALA A 22 4.67 1.13 -10.94
N PHE A 23 4.36 1.67 -12.11
CA PHE A 23 3.00 1.74 -12.66
C PHE A 23 3.04 1.67 -14.18
N ALA A 24 1.89 1.57 -14.81
CA ALA A 24 1.81 1.54 -16.27
C ALA A 24 0.59 2.34 -16.75
N ALA A 25 0.68 2.76 -18.00
CA ALA A 25 -0.41 3.42 -18.71
C ALA A 25 -0.64 2.76 -20.06
N LEU A 26 -1.89 2.80 -20.53
CA LEU A 26 -2.34 2.26 -21.81
C LEU A 26 -3.17 3.32 -22.54
N ASN A 27 -2.86 3.51 -23.82
CA ASN A 27 -3.73 4.20 -24.77
C ASN A 27 -4.58 3.14 -25.51
N LYS A 28 -5.87 3.08 -25.18
CA LYS A 28 -6.81 2.08 -25.72
C LYS A 28 -7.06 2.23 -27.23
N ARG A 29 -6.87 3.41 -27.79
CA ARG A 29 -7.04 3.64 -29.23
C ARG A 29 -5.89 3.05 -30.05
N SER A 30 -4.65 3.29 -29.61
CA SER A 30 -3.44 2.85 -30.33
C SER A 30 -2.93 1.49 -29.85
N GLY A 31 -3.35 1.01 -28.69
CA GLY A 31 -2.81 -0.16 -28.03
C GLY A 31 -1.42 0.08 -27.41
N ARG A 32 -0.92 1.32 -27.42
CA ARG A 32 0.37 1.66 -26.80
C ARG A 32 0.29 1.52 -25.31
N SER A 33 1.16 0.70 -24.75
CA SER A 33 1.31 0.53 -23.29
C SER A 33 2.76 0.80 -22.92
N GLU A 34 2.93 1.49 -21.79
CA GLU A 34 4.25 1.86 -21.28
C GLU A 34 4.31 1.70 -19.76
N SER A 35 5.45 1.22 -19.27
CA SER A 35 5.71 1.06 -17.84
C SER A 35 6.64 2.15 -17.36
N PHE A 36 6.36 2.70 -16.19
CA PHE A 36 7.07 3.81 -15.59
C PHE A 36 7.53 3.46 -14.18
N THR A 37 8.60 4.11 -13.76
CA THR A 37 9.01 4.21 -12.37
C THR A 37 9.14 5.67 -11.99
N ALA A 38 8.64 6.04 -10.81
CA ALA A 38 8.75 7.39 -10.29
C ALA A 38 8.71 7.38 -8.76
N LYS A 39 9.29 8.39 -8.16
CA LYS A 39 9.24 8.62 -6.71
C LYS A 39 8.08 9.55 -6.36
N PRO A 40 7.57 9.51 -5.13
CA PRO A 40 6.66 10.55 -4.63
C PRO A 40 7.24 11.96 -4.82
N GLY A 41 6.45 12.83 -5.42
CA GLY A 41 6.85 14.18 -5.86
C GLY A 41 7.22 14.28 -7.35
N GLU A 42 7.54 13.16 -7.99
CA GLU A 42 7.85 13.12 -9.43
C GLU A 42 6.60 12.95 -10.28
N GLN A 43 6.73 13.30 -11.54
CA GLN A 43 5.68 13.13 -12.55
C GLN A 43 6.25 12.58 -13.85
N VAL A 44 5.43 11.85 -14.58
CA VAL A 44 5.74 11.35 -15.93
C VAL A 44 4.65 11.77 -16.91
N ALA A 45 5.03 11.93 -18.17
CA ALA A 45 4.11 12.22 -19.26
C ALA A 45 3.85 10.95 -20.07
N PHE A 46 2.61 10.70 -20.42
CA PHE A 46 2.18 9.64 -21.33
C PHE A 46 1.07 10.18 -22.24
N ASP A 47 1.36 10.36 -23.52
CA ASP A 47 0.49 11.01 -24.50
C ASP A 47 -0.03 12.38 -23.98
N ALA A 48 -1.33 12.51 -23.78
CA ALA A 48 -1.94 13.73 -23.22
C ALA A 48 -1.98 13.74 -21.68
N LEU A 49 -1.54 12.66 -21.02
CA LEU A 49 -1.58 12.55 -19.57
C LEU A 49 -0.28 13.04 -18.91
N THR A 50 -0.44 13.70 -17.79
CA THR A 50 0.62 13.91 -16.80
C THR A 50 0.25 13.17 -15.53
N ILE A 51 1.04 12.17 -15.16
CA ILE A 51 0.80 11.29 -14.01
C ILE A 51 1.80 11.68 -12.93
N ARG A 52 1.29 12.13 -11.79
CA ARG A 52 2.11 12.54 -10.64
C ARG A 52 1.94 11.55 -9.51
N VAL A 53 3.05 11.03 -9.01
CA VAL A 53 3.10 10.18 -7.82
C VAL A 53 3.16 11.08 -6.58
N ARG A 54 2.30 10.84 -5.59
CA ARG A 54 2.25 11.63 -4.36
C ARG A 54 2.68 10.84 -3.14
N ALA A 55 2.29 9.58 -3.06
CA ALA A 55 2.61 8.69 -1.95
C ALA A 55 2.54 7.24 -2.39
N CYS A 56 3.24 6.35 -1.70
CA CYS A 56 3.02 4.92 -1.81
C CYS A 56 3.30 4.19 -0.49
N GLU A 57 2.53 3.15 -0.27
CA GLU A 57 2.63 2.24 0.88
C GLU A 57 2.44 0.80 0.41
N THR A 58 3.12 -0.12 1.07
CA THR A 58 2.90 -1.55 0.91
C THR A 58 3.02 -2.25 2.25
N THR A 59 2.36 -3.38 2.39
CA THR A 59 2.43 -4.22 3.59
C THR A 59 3.78 -4.92 3.69
N ARG A 60 4.12 -5.36 4.91
CA ARG A 60 5.33 -6.14 5.17
C ARG A 60 5.29 -7.49 4.46
N PRO A 61 6.46 -8.12 4.17
CA PRO A 61 6.50 -9.39 3.44
C PRO A 61 5.75 -10.55 4.11
N GLU A 62 5.61 -10.51 5.44
CA GLU A 62 4.89 -11.49 6.25
C GLU A 62 3.37 -11.27 6.32
N GLU A 63 2.90 -10.15 5.82
CA GLU A 63 1.48 -9.79 5.80
C GLU A 63 0.85 -10.09 4.44
N ALA A 64 -0.48 -10.13 4.39
CA ALA A 64 -1.20 -10.17 3.12
C ALA A 64 -0.84 -8.95 2.28
N LYS A 65 -0.40 -9.17 1.05
CA LYS A 65 0.11 -8.11 0.19
C LYS A 65 -0.99 -7.12 -0.16
N LEU A 66 -0.75 -5.87 0.21
CA LEU A 66 -1.57 -4.73 -0.17
C LEU A 66 -0.67 -3.55 -0.48
N THR A 67 -0.72 -3.09 -1.73
CA THR A 67 0.08 -1.96 -2.20
C THR A 67 -0.84 -0.86 -2.67
N GLY A 68 -0.79 0.29 -2.01
CA GLY A 68 -1.52 1.49 -2.38
C GLY A 68 -0.57 2.58 -2.88
N VAL A 69 -0.97 3.28 -3.92
CA VAL A 69 -0.26 4.45 -4.46
C VAL A 69 -1.23 5.59 -4.66
N PHE A 70 -0.91 6.76 -4.11
CA PHE A 70 -1.68 7.97 -4.37
C PHE A 70 -1.19 8.63 -5.64
N LEU A 71 -2.04 8.65 -6.65
CA LEU A 71 -1.78 9.24 -7.96
C LEU A 71 -2.67 10.45 -8.21
N GLN A 72 -2.12 11.40 -8.95
CA GLN A 72 -2.86 12.48 -9.58
C GLN A 72 -2.61 12.40 -11.08
N VAL A 73 -3.68 12.38 -11.87
CA VAL A 73 -3.62 12.30 -13.33
C VAL A 73 -4.30 13.54 -13.90
N ASP A 74 -3.55 14.28 -14.67
CA ASP A 74 -4.04 15.46 -15.40
C ASP A 74 -3.98 15.19 -16.91
N GLU A 75 -4.97 15.66 -17.65
CA GLU A 75 -5.02 15.60 -19.11
C GLU A 75 -4.79 16.97 -19.70
N ALA A 76 -3.86 17.07 -20.64
CA ALA A 76 -3.66 18.27 -21.43
C ALA A 76 -4.80 18.44 -22.43
N LEU A 77 -5.48 19.57 -22.36
CA LEU A 77 -6.55 19.94 -23.26
C LEU A 77 -6.03 20.84 -24.39
N ARG A 78 -6.79 20.93 -25.48
CA ARG A 78 -6.54 21.91 -26.55
C ARG A 78 -6.58 23.33 -25.97
N GLY A 79 -5.60 24.15 -26.32
CA GLY A 79 -5.50 25.52 -25.79
C GLY A 79 -4.59 25.68 -24.58
N GLY A 80 -3.85 24.63 -24.18
CA GLY A 80 -2.80 24.73 -23.16
C GLY A 80 -3.28 24.62 -21.71
N THR A 81 -4.57 24.36 -21.48
CA THR A 81 -5.12 24.08 -20.14
C THR A 81 -5.00 22.60 -19.79
N ALA A 82 -4.99 22.27 -18.49
CA ALA A 82 -5.02 20.91 -17.99
C ALA A 82 -6.27 20.65 -17.17
N ARG A 83 -6.79 19.43 -17.25
CA ARG A 83 -7.95 18.97 -16.48
C ARG A 83 -7.54 17.82 -15.58
N ARG A 84 -7.85 17.92 -14.30
CA ARG A 84 -7.68 16.78 -13.36
C ARG A 84 -8.70 15.69 -13.68
N LEU A 85 -8.19 14.51 -14.05
CA LEU A 85 -9.00 13.32 -14.30
C LEU A 85 -9.13 12.46 -13.06
N TYR A 86 -8.06 12.39 -12.26
CA TYR A 86 -7.99 11.49 -11.13
C TYR A 86 -7.15 12.09 -9.99
N SER A 87 -7.56 11.86 -8.77
CA SER A 87 -6.78 12.12 -7.58
C SER A 87 -7.23 11.16 -6.48
N GLY A 88 -6.41 10.18 -6.16
CA GLY A 88 -6.79 9.16 -5.17
C GLY A 88 -5.81 8.00 -5.09
N TRP A 89 -6.19 7.02 -4.26
CA TRP A 89 -5.44 5.79 -4.06
C TRP A 89 -5.83 4.73 -5.10
N MET A 90 -4.84 4.21 -5.80
CA MET A 90 -4.95 3.01 -6.62
C MET A 90 -4.25 1.85 -5.93
N TYR A 91 -4.76 0.64 -6.10
CA TYR A 91 -4.25 -0.57 -5.45
C TYR A 91 -3.75 -1.58 -6.47
N ALA A 92 -2.52 -2.08 -6.28
CA ALA A 92 -1.91 -3.03 -7.22
C ALA A 92 -2.63 -4.37 -7.25
N GLU A 93 -3.07 -4.86 -6.08
CA GLU A 93 -3.76 -6.15 -5.92
C GLU A 93 -5.25 -6.08 -6.29
N SER A 94 -5.80 -4.87 -6.38
CA SER A 94 -7.22 -4.63 -6.70
C SER A 94 -7.37 -3.42 -7.63
N PRO A 95 -6.87 -3.50 -8.87
CA PRO A 95 -6.82 -2.35 -9.77
C PRO A 95 -8.20 -1.82 -10.18
N SER A 96 -9.25 -2.62 -10.03
CA SER A 96 -10.64 -2.20 -10.31
C SER A 96 -11.32 -1.48 -9.15
N LEU A 97 -10.68 -1.38 -7.98
CA LEU A 97 -11.31 -0.78 -6.81
C LEU A 97 -11.52 0.74 -6.97
N HIS A 98 -10.51 1.44 -7.46
CA HIS A 98 -10.58 2.87 -7.79
C HIS A 98 -9.83 3.14 -9.10
N PRO A 99 -10.37 2.71 -10.26
CA PRO A 99 -9.69 2.87 -11.53
C PRO A 99 -9.77 4.31 -12.04
N LEU A 100 -8.85 4.63 -12.97
CA LEU A 100 -9.04 5.81 -13.81
C LEU A 100 -10.18 5.54 -14.79
N GLU A 101 -11.28 6.28 -14.67
CA GLU A 101 -12.40 6.21 -15.63
C GLU A 101 -12.16 7.16 -16.79
N HIS A 102 -11.59 6.66 -17.87
CA HIS A 102 -11.35 7.44 -19.08
C HIS A 102 -11.57 6.59 -20.35
N PRO A 103 -12.22 7.15 -21.40
CA PRO A 103 -12.54 6.38 -22.61
C PRO A 103 -11.30 5.94 -23.40
N LEU A 104 -10.20 6.70 -23.32
CA LEU A 104 -8.99 6.45 -24.11
C LEU A 104 -7.81 5.89 -23.30
N TYR A 105 -7.77 6.12 -22.00
CA TYR A 105 -6.59 5.79 -21.19
C TYR A 105 -6.96 4.91 -20.02
N ASP A 106 -6.04 3.99 -19.70
CA ASP A 106 -6.01 3.27 -18.44
C ASP A 106 -4.67 3.52 -17.76
N VAL A 107 -4.70 3.59 -16.43
CA VAL A 107 -3.51 3.68 -15.58
C VAL A 107 -3.68 2.69 -14.44
N TRP A 108 -2.64 1.92 -14.15
CA TRP A 108 -2.64 0.98 -13.02
C TRP A 108 -1.30 0.90 -12.34
N VAL A 109 -1.33 0.63 -11.05
CA VAL A 109 -0.16 0.48 -10.19
C VAL A 109 0.33 -0.96 -10.23
N LYS A 110 1.64 -1.16 -10.12
CA LYS A 110 2.30 -2.48 -10.08
C LYS A 110 2.93 -2.76 -8.72
N SER A 111 3.71 -1.82 -8.20
CA SER A 111 4.45 -2.01 -6.95
C SER A 111 4.87 -0.70 -6.30
N CYS A 112 5.17 -0.77 -5.01
CA CYS A 112 5.87 0.24 -4.23
C CYS A 112 7.08 -0.40 -3.58
N SER A 113 8.29 0.05 -3.92
CA SER A 113 9.54 -0.41 -3.32
C SER A 113 9.92 0.48 -2.16
N MET A 114 9.98 -0.12 -0.97
CA MET A 114 10.36 0.54 0.27
C MET A 114 10.94 -0.48 1.25
N SER A 115 11.72 -0.02 2.21
CA SER A 115 12.13 -0.80 3.38
C SER A 115 11.27 -0.41 4.58
N PHE A 116 11.12 -1.35 5.49
CA PHE A 116 10.40 -1.14 6.75
C PHE A 116 11.38 -0.83 7.87
N PRO A 117 10.94 -0.07 8.90
CA PRO A 117 11.75 0.14 10.09
C PRO A 117 12.10 -1.21 10.72
N ALA A 118 13.34 -1.35 11.22
CA ALA A 118 13.70 -2.51 12.02
C ALA A 118 12.86 -2.52 13.30
N THR A 119 12.31 -3.69 13.64
CA THR A 119 11.63 -3.87 14.93
C THR A 119 12.68 -4.03 16.03
N GLY A 120 12.60 -3.18 17.06
CA GLY A 120 13.44 -3.33 18.26
C GLY A 120 13.07 -4.57 19.06
N PRO A 121 13.89 -4.95 20.05
CA PRO A 121 13.66 -6.15 20.88
C PRO A 121 12.34 -6.11 21.65
N ASP A 122 11.78 -4.93 21.88
CA ASP A 122 10.54 -4.74 22.62
C ASP A 122 9.31 -4.53 21.70
N THR A 123 9.50 -4.58 20.40
CA THR A 123 8.39 -4.44 19.44
C THR A 123 7.79 -5.80 19.14
N VAL A 124 6.52 -5.97 19.46
CA VAL A 124 5.75 -7.16 19.08
C VAL A 124 5.60 -7.14 17.56
N VAL A 125 6.16 -8.13 16.89
CA VAL A 125 5.94 -8.33 15.45
C VAL A 125 4.46 -8.64 15.28
N ALA A 126 3.73 -7.76 14.61
CA ALA A 126 2.33 -8.02 14.25
C ALA A 126 2.28 -9.32 13.43
N GLY A 127 1.61 -10.34 13.96
CA GLY A 127 1.53 -11.67 13.34
C GLY A 127 2.14 -12.80 14.16
N ARG A 128 3.01 -12.53 15.12
CA ARG A 128 3.37 -13.51 16.13
C ARG A 128 2.44 -13.33 17.32
N ALA A 129 1.28 -14.00 17.27
CA ALA A 129 0.46 -14.12 18.47
C ALA A 129 1.37 -14.59 19.61
N PRO A 130 1.35 -13.95 20.79
CA PRO A 130 2.04 -14.51 21.93
C PRO A 130 1.50 -15.91 22.07
N LYS A 131 2.39 -16.89 22.09
CA LYS A 131 2.02 -18.27 22.39
C LYS A 131 1.30 -18.20 23.73
N ALA A 132 -0.01 -18.30 23.69
CA ALA A 132 -0.85 -18.16 24.87
C ALA A 132 -0.30 -19.16 25.88
N ALA A 133 0.26 -18.64 26.96
CA ALA A 133 0.42 -19.43 28.16
C ALA A 133 -0.97 -20.04 28.41
N SER A 134 -1.05 -21.35 28.35
CA SER A 134 -2.29 -22.08 28.59
C SER A 134 -2.79 -21.69 29.97
N VAL A 135 -3.69 -20.73 30.03
CA VAL A 135 -4.51 -20.50 31.21
C VAL A 135 -5.45 -21.68 31.21
N ALA A 136 -5.15 -22.65 32.06
CA ALA A 136 -6.07 -23.73 32.36
C ALA A 136 -7.39 -23.08 32.78
N SER A 137 -8.37 -23.08 31.90
CA SER A 137 -9.73 -22.69 32.21
C SER A 137 -10.29 -23.74 33.16
N SER A 138 -10.24 -23.44 34.45
CA SER A 138 -11.05 -24.14 35.44
C SER A 138 -12.51 -23.84 35.12
N ALA A 139 -13.09 -24.69 34.30
CA ALA A 139 -14.55 -24.65 34.11
C ALA A 139 -15.22 -24.99 35.44
N LYS A 140 -15.66 -23.94 36.13
CA LYS A 140 -16.52 -24.06 37.32
C LYS A 140 -17.87 -24.57 36.83
N LYS A 141 -18.08 -25.88 37.08
CA LYS A 141 -19.34 -26.58 36.79
C LYS A 141 -20.48 -25.88 37.52
N SER A 142 -21.40 -25.24 36.79
CA SER A 142 -22.63 -24.70 37.33
C SER A 142 -23.51 -25.81 37.89
N PRO A 143 -24.13 -25.64 39.06
CA PRO A 143 -25.05 -26.63 39.58
C PRO A 143 -26.31 -26.65 38.71
N ARG A 144 -26.75 -27.86 38.40
CA ARG A 144 -28.03 -28.16 37.74
C ARG A 144 -29.17 -27.79 38.64
N PRO A 145 -30.21 -27.06 38.21
CA PRO A 145 -31.40 -26.86 39.03
C PRO A 145 -32.14 -28.18 39.22
N ALA A 146 -32.51 -28.42 40.48
CA ALA A 146 -33.28 -29.58 40.86
C ALA A 146 -34.71 -29.50 40.29
N SER A 147 -35.14 -30.62 39.72
CA SER A 147 -36.53 -30.84 39.26
C SER A 147 -37.50 -30.78 40.43
N ALA A 148 -38.54 -29.97 40.30
CA ALA A 148 -39.66 -29.94 41.21
C ALA A 148 -40.53 -31.20 41.07
N PRO A 149 -41.08 -31.74 42.15
CA PRO A 149 -42.00 -32.88 42.07
C PRO A 149 -43.38 -32.42 41.60
N SER A 150 -43.93 -33.21 40.69
CA SER A 150 -45.33 -33.12 40.28
C SER A 150 -46.24 -33.68 41.34
N ASN A 151 -47.25 -32.96 41.66
CA ASN A 151 -48.46 -33.44 42.34
C ASN A 151 -49.67 -33.21 41.43
#